data_a02ea5e3eb132113302cd2ba68ce9cac
#
_entry.id   a02ea5e3eb132113302cd2ba68ce9cac
#
_cell.length_a   1.000
_cell.length_b   1.000
_cell.length_c   1.000
_cell.angle_alpha   90.00
_cell.angle_beta   90.00
_cell.angle_gamma   90.00
#
_symmetry.space_group_name_H-M   'P 1'
#
loop_
_entity.id
_entity.type
_entity.pdbx_description
1 polymer ?
#
loop_
_entity_poly.entity_id
_entity_poly.type
_entity_poly.pdbx_seq_one_letter_code
_entity_poly.pdbx_strand_id
1 'polypeptide(L)'
;MGPEKKSREVQKKDKNIGPATIYRMVNVLENIGAISRKNMKNSLTMSAEEVKTLLDSEANYVIRFKMPENEDLYLHDIIRGEVHFNTSLLDDKVLFKADGMPTYHLANIVDDHLMKISHVIRGEEWLPSLPLHVLLYRAFGWEDTMPEFAHLPLILKPVGNGKLSKRDGNKMGFPVFPMEFTDPETGEKWHGYKEDGYLPEAFINMLALLGWNPGTEQEIFTLQELCDQFSLERVNKSGARFNPDKAKWFNHKYLVQKSDTELAVQLNEFLVKDGISYDITKLEKICRLLKERANFVADIYNSSQYFYHAPQAYDEKGVKKSWKEETPVLMQELIEVLEKVTDFTSPNTEEAVKEWVAGKEIGFGKIMNPFRLAIIGSADGPHMFDIIEILEKEETLTRLHRIISTLK
;
A
#
# COMPACT_ATOMS: atom_id res chain seq x y z
N MET A 1 21.48 -42.78 -4.51
CA MET A 1 22.12 -41.74 -5.34
C MET A 1 23.27 -41.14 -4.54
N GLY A 2 24.51 -41.27 -5.01
CA GLY A 2 25.65 -40.75 -4.27
C GLY A 2 25.69 -39.22 -4.18
N PRO A 3 26.49 -38.66 -3.25
CA PRO A 3 26.55 -37.21 -3.02
C PRO A 3 26.81 -36.38 -4.27
N GLU A 4 27.60 -36.87 -5.19
CA GLU A 4 27.91 -36.18 -6.46
C GLU A 4 26.71 -36.09 -7.41
N LYS A 5 25.82 -37.09 -7.42
CA LYS A 5 24.63 -37.10 -8.28
C LYS A 5 23.55 -36.12 -7.75
N LYS A 6 23.38 -36.03 -6.40
CA LYS A 6 22.51 -35.06 -5.74
C LYS A 6 23.02 -33.64 -5.91
N SER A 7 24.35 -33.45 -5.83
CA SER A 7 24.99 -32.17 -6.10
C SER A 7 24.75 -31.66 -7.54
N ARG A 8 24.77 -32.56 -8.53
CA ARG A 8 24.46 -32.22 -9.93
C ARG A 8 22.98 -31.88 -10.18
N GLU A 9 22.04 -32.45 -9.39
CA GLU A 9 20.62 -32.09 -9.48
C GLU A 9 20.33 -30.71 -8.87
N VAL A 10 20.99 -30.37 -7.77
CA VAL A 10 20.91 -29.02 -7.18
C VAL A 10 21.44 -27.96 -8.15
N GLN A 11 22.59 -28.25 -8.82
CA GLN A 11 23.14 -27.36 -9.85
C GLN A 11 22.25 -27.18 -11.09
N LYS A 12 21.37 -28.14 -11.40
CA LYS A 12 20.39 -27.99 -12.49
C LYS A 12 19.25 -27.04 -12.11
N LYS A 13 18.95 -26.89 -10.81
CA LYS A 13 17.87 -26.04 -10.30
C LYS A 13 18.35 -24.63 -9.95
N ASP A 14 19.61 -24.48 -9.50
CA ASP A 14 20.20 -23.17 -9.25
C ASP A 14 21.69 -23.16 -9.68
N LYS A 15 21.98 -22.42 -10.74
CA LYS A 15 23.30 -22.32 -11.33
C LYS A 15 24.32 -21.56 -10.47
N ASN A 16 23.88 -20.89 -9.42
CA ASN A 16 24.72 -20.01 -8.60
C ASN A 16 25.34 -20.72 -7.37
N ILE A 17 24.77 -21.85 -6.93
CA ILE A 17 25.29 -22.61 -5.80
C ILE A 17 26.17 -23.78 -6.29
N GLY A 18 27.46 -23.64 -6.15
CA GLY A 18 28.38 -24.70 -6.55
C GLY A 18 28.27 -25.94 -5.64
N PRO A 19 28.24 -27.18 -6.18
CA PRO A 19 28.23 -28.43 -5.40
C PRO A 19 29.32 -28.49 -4.35
N ALA A 20 30.47 -27.92 -4.66
CA ALA A 20 31.63 -27.88 -3.77
C ALA A 20 31.37 -27.04 -2.51
N THR A 21 30.59 -25.97 -2.61
CA THR A 21 30.25 -25.11 -1.47
C THR A 21 29.36 -25.87 -0.51
N ILE A 22 28.25 -26.46 -1.00
CA ILE A 22 27.34 -27.28 -0.20
C ILE A 22 28.05 -28.42 0.49
N TYR A 23 28.93 -29.13 -0.24
CA TYR A 23 29.68 -30.28 0.29
C TYR A 23 30.67 -29.87 1.38
N ARG A 24 31.38 -28.76 1.21
CA ARG A 24 32.31 -28.22 2.22
C ARG A 24 31.56 -27.82 3.49
N MET A 25 30.40 -27.17 3.36
CA MET A 25 29.60 -26.72 4.49
C MET A 25 29.06 -27.90 5.30
N VAL A 26 28.51 -28.91 4.65
CA VAL A 26 28.04 -30.13 5.32
C VAL A 26 29.20 -30.82 6.05
N ASN A 27 30.37 -30.94 5.42
CA ASN A 27 31.52 -31.54 6.06
C ASN A 27 32.08 -30.75 7.24
N VAL A 28 32.07 -29.41 7.16
CA VAL A 28 32.44 -28.54 8.30
C VAL A 28 31.50 -28.78 9.48
N LEU A 29 30.21 -28.77 9.26
CA LEU A 29 29.21 -28.97 10.32
C LEU A 29 29.27 -30.41 10.90
N GLU A 30 29.58 -31.41 10.08
CA GLU A 30 29.78 -32.77 10.58
C GLU A 30 31.06 -32.89 11.44
N ASN A 31 32.17 -32.30 10.99
CA ASN A 31 33.45 -32.36 11.69
C ASN A 31 33.44 -31.73 13.07
N ILE A 32 32.64 -30.63 13.23
CA ILE A 32 32.47 -30.00 14.54
C ILE A 32 31.33 -30.60 15.35
N GLY A 33 30.64 -31.65 14.86
CA GLY A 33 29.58 -32.36 15.52
C GLY A 33 28.25 -31.57 15.61
N ALA A 34 28.13 -30.43 14.89
CA ALA A 34 26.95 -29.60 14.89
C ALA A 34 25.78 -30.20 14.09
N ILE A 35 26.04 -31.15 13.19
CA ILE A 35 25.02 -31.91 12.48
C ILE A 35 25.21 -33.40 12.61
N SER A 36 24.13 -34.14 12.50
CA SER A 36 24.15 -35.60 12.39
C SER A 36 23.26 -36.01 11.20
N ARG A 37 23.75 -36.99 10.42
CA ARG A 37 22.94 -37.61 9.34
C ARG A 37 21.98 -38.59 9.99
N LYS A 38 20.68 -38.33 9.87
CA LYS A 38 19.67 -39.18 10.51
C LYS A 38 18.56 -39.58 9.50
N ASN A 39 18.17 -40.85 9.55
CA ASN A 39 17.06 -41.37 8.75
C ASN A 39 15.69 -40.90 9.32
N MET A 40 14.68 -40.75 8.48
CA MET A 40 13.36 -40.23 8.87
C MET A 40 12.57 -41.10 9.87
N LYS A 41 13.01 -42.37 10.12
CA LYS A 41 12.37 -43.25 11.10
C LYS A 41 13.31 -43.46 12.30
N ASN A 42 13.03 -42.78 13.42
CA ASN A 42 13.63 -43.02 14.76
C ASN A 42 15.16 -42.94 14.91
N SER A 43 15.80 -41.98 14.28
CA SER A 43 17.28 -41.85 14.29
C SER A 43 17.89 -41.44 15.64
N LEU A 44 17.12 -41.06 16.64
CA LEU A 44 17.63 -40.70 17.98
C LEU A 44 18.20 -41.89 18.76
N THR A 45 17.86 -43.12 18.36
CA THR A 45 18.21 -44.36 19.05
C THR A 45 19.16 -45.28 18.24
N MET A 46 19.59 -44.87 17.04
CA MET A 46 20.43 -45.67 16.16
C MET A 46 21.90 -45.52 16.51
N SER A 47 22.63 -46.65 16.47
CA SER A 47 24.10 -46.64 16.58
C SER A 47 24.76 -46.04 15.33
N ALA A 48 26.01 -45.61 15.46
CA ALA A 48 26.78 -45.08 14.34
C ALA A 48 26.96 -46.14 13.20
N GLU A 49 27.01 -47.43 13.54
CA GLU A 49 27.11 -48.53 12.58
C GLU A 49 25.83 -48.72 11.79
N GLU A 50 24.67 -48.65 12.44
CA GLU A 50 23.37 -48.72 11.79
C GLU A 50 23.17 -47.52 10.84
N VAL A 51 23.53 -46.31 11.29
CA VAL A 51 23.50 -45.11 10.44
C VAL A 51 24.39 -45.27 9.21
N LYS A 52 25.61 -45.76 9.39
CA LYS A 52 26.53 -46.01 8.30
C LYS A 52 25.98 -47.02 7.30
N THR A 53 25.42 -48.12 7.79
CA THR A 53 24.80 -49.18 6.95
C THR A 53 23.65 -48.61 6.11
N LEU A 54 22.83 -47.76 6.68
CA LEU A 54 21.73 -47.09 5.96
C LEU A 54 22.23 -46.11 4.91
N LEU A 55 23.28 -45.34 5.21
CA LEU A 55 23.90 -44.43 4.25
C LEU A 55 24.55 -45.20 3.08
N ASP A 56 25.19 -46.29 3.35
CA ASP A 56 25.83 -47.18 2.34
C ASP A 56 24.75 -47.85 1.47
N SER A 57 23.52 -48.07 1.99
CA SER A 57 22.39 -48.61 1.24
C SER A 57 21.60 -47.55 0.41
N GLU A 58 22.13 -46.35 0.26
CA GLU A 58 21.47 -45.23 -0.43
C GLU A 58 20.06 -44.85 0.12
N ALA A 59 19.77 -45.15 1.38
CA ALA A 59 18.53 -44.78 2.02
C ALA A 59 18.34 -43.24 2.02
N ASN A 60 17.11 -42.80 1.83
CA ASN A 60 16.78 -41.37 1.93
C ASN A 60 17.02 -40.86 3.34
N TYR A 61 17.75 -39.75 3.48
CA TYR A 61 18.02 -39.10 4.75
C TYR A 61 17.82 -37.60 4.70
N VAL A 62 17.67 -36.98 5.87
CA VAL A 62 17.73 -35.54 6.06
C VAL A 62 18.91 -35.18 6.95
N ILE A 63 19.42 -33.96 6.81
CA ILE A 63 20.45 -33.44 7.70
C ILE A 63 19.80 -32.48 8.67
N ARG A 64 20.00 -32.70 9.97
CA ARG A 64 19.50 -31.85 11.04
C ARG A 64 20.66 -31.17 11.75
N PHE A 65 20.40 -29.94 12.20
CA PHE A 65 21.24 -29.27 13.19
C PHE A 65 21.03 -29.95 14.54
N LYS A 66 22.12 -30.35 15.18
CA LYS A 66 22.05 -30.87 16.55
C LYS A 66 22.13 -29.69 17.52
N MET A 67 21.00 -29.37 18.18
CA MET A 67 20.98 -28.32 19.18
C MET A 67 21.91 -28.65 20.36
N PRO A 68 22.67 -27.66 20.89
CA PRO A 68 23.34 -27.81 22.18
C PRO A 68 22.31 -28.14 23.27
N GLU A 69 22.75 -28.96 24.25
CA GLU A 69 21.90 -29.38 25.34
C GLU A 69 21.86 -28.31 26.44
N ASN A 70 20.67 -27.81 26.76
CA ASN A 70 20.41 -26.91 27.91
C ASN A 70 21.34 -25.67 28.00
N GLU A 71 21.58 -25.03 26.87
CA GLU A 71 22.37 -23.79 26.79
C GLU A 71 21.43 -22.58 26.82
N ASP A 72 21.72 -21.58 27.66
CA ASP A 72 21.04 -20.31 27.68
C ASP A 72 21.69 -19.35 26.67
N LEU A 73 20.90 -18.83 25.74
CA LEU A 73 21.31 -17.90 24.71
C LEU A 73 20.70 -16.53 25.01
N TYR A 74 21.54 -15.54 25.23
CA TYR A 74 21.18 -14.12 25.33
C TYR A 74 21.54 -13.43 24.03
N LEU A 75 20.54 -13.08 23.25
CA LEU A 75 20.69 -12.57 21.89
C LEU A 75 20.21 -11.13 21.82
N HIS A 76 20.94 -10.30 21.10
CA HIS A 76 20.57 -8.92 20.88
C HIS A 76 19.77 -8.77 19.59
N ASP A 77 18.67 -8.05 19.67
CA ASP A 77 17.86 -7.64 18.51
C ASP A 77 17.65 -6.11 18.58
N ILE A 78 17.92 -5.41 17.49
CA ILE A 78 17.90 -3.94 17.47
C ILE A 78 16.55 -3.39 17.95
N ILE A 79 15.44 -4.04 17.58
CA ILE A 79 14.09 -3.57 17.92
C ILE A 79 13.61 -4.18 19.23
N ARG A 80 13.81 -5.49 19.44
CA ARG A 80 13.29 -6.22 20.61
C ARG A 80 14.17 -6.04 21.84
N GLY A 81 15.45 -5.69 21.65
CA GLY A 81 16.47 -5.64 22.71
C GLY A 81 16.97 -7.03 23.04
N GLU A 82 17.33 -7.26 24.29
CA GLU A 82 17.81 -8.56 24.80
C GLU A 82 16.68 -9.60 24.75
N VAL A 83 16.93 -10.72 24.05
CA VAL A 83 16.00 -11.85 23.93
C VAL A 83 16.67 -13.10 24.45
N HIS A 84 16.03 -13.80 25.38
CA HIS A 84 16.54 -15.01 26.01
C HIS A 84 15.86 -16.26 25.44
N PHE A 85 16.68 -17.24 25.06
CA PHE A 85 16.22 -18.58 24.66
C PHE A 85 17.01 -19.64 25.39
N ASN A 86 16.35 -20.73 25.80
CA ASN A 86 17.04 -21.93 26.26
C ASN A 86 16.92 -23.02 25.19
N THR A 87 18.05 -23.62 24.80
CA THR A 87 18.11 -24.59 23.70
C THR A 87 17.35 -25.89 23.98
N SER A 88 17.10 -26.23 25.26
CA SER A 88 16.25 -27.38 25.63
C SER A 88 14.81 -27.29 25.14
N LEU A 89 14.35 -26.07 24.80
CA LEU A 89 13.02 -25.80 24.25
C LEU A 89 12.99 -25.85 22.72
N LEU A 90 14.14 -26.03 22.09
CA LEU A 90 14.31 -26.01 20.65
C LEU A 90 14.53 -27.44 20.12
N ASP A 91 13.94 -27.74 18.98
CA ASP A 91 14.12 -29.04 18.32
C ASP A 91 15.23 -28.99 17.26
N ASP A 92 15.83 -30.14 17.00
CA ASP A 92 16.82 -30.34 15.94
C ASP A 92 16.17 -30.03 14.57
N LYS A 93 16.43 -28.88 14.00
CA LYS A 93 15.83 -28.45 12.73
C LYS A 93 16.48 -29.11 11.52
N VAL A 94 15.67 -29.47 10.53
CA VAL A 94 16.16 -29.97 9.25
C VAL A 94 16.86 -28.84 8.50
N LEU A 95 18.12 -29.06 8.12
CA LEU A 95 18.91 -28.13 7.29
C LEU A 95 18.91 -28.55 5.82
N PHE A 96 18.95 -29.85 5.56
CA PHE A 96 18.85 -30.42 4.22
C PHE A 96 17.73 -31.46 4.15
N LYS A 97 16.94 -31.32 3.10
CA LYS A 97 15.81 -32.24 2.80
C LYS A 97 16.33 -33.49 2.07
N ALA A 98 15.50 -34.55 2.03
CA ALA A 98 15.82 -35.79 1.34
C ALA A 98 16.01 -35.62 -0.18
N ASP A 99 15.44 -34.59 -0.78
CA ASP A 99 15.59 -34.21 -2.19
C ASP A 99 16.94 -33.54 -2.49
N GLY A 100 17.78 -33.31 -1.48
CA GLY A 100 19.08 -32.65 -1.60
C GLY A 100 19.03 -31.13 -1.64
N MET A 101 17.88 -30.54 -1.34
CA MET A 101 17.70 -29.07 -1.25
C MET A 101 17.89 -28.61 0.19
N PRO A 102 18.58 -27.48 0.41
CA PRO A 102 18.64 -26.85 1.74
C PRO A 102 17.25 -26.35 2.14
N THR A 103 17.02 -26.29 3.46
CA THR A 103 15.90 -25.53 3.98
C THR A 103 16.25 -24.04 4.01
N TYR A 104 15.23 -23.20 4.19
CA TYR A 104 15.38 -21.76 4.33
C TYR A 104 16.46 -21.40 5.36
N HIS A 105 16.49 -22.06 6.51
CA HIS A 105 17.42 -21.74 7.59
C HIS A 105 18.89 -21.85 7.19
N LEU A 106 19.26 -22.89 6.45
CA LEU A 106 20.63 -23.03 5.98
C LEU A 106 20.93 -22.11 4.79
N ALA A 107 20.02 -22.05 3.82
CA ALA A 107 20.21 -21.21 2.63
C ALA A 107 20.38 -19.73 3.02
N ASN A 108 19.52 -19.21 3.91
CA ASN A 108 19.58 -17.84 4.37
C ASN A 108 20.94 -17.49 5.00
N ILE A 109 21.43 -18.31 5.95
CA ILE A 109 22.72 -18.06 6.62
C ILE A 109 23.89 -18.02 5.63
N VAL A 110 23.86 -18.91 4.63
CA VAL A 110 24.92 -18.99 3.62
C VAL A 110 24.87 -17.77 2.70
N ASP A 111 23.68 -17.42 2.24
CA ASP A 111 23.49 -16.29 1.35
C ASP A 111 23.85 -14.98 2.07
N ASP A 112 23.39 -14.79 3.30
CA ASP A 112 23.71 -13.61 4.11
C ASP A 112 25.21 -13.46 4.33
N HIS A 113 25.91 -14.55 4.67
CA HIS A 113 27.38 -14.55 4.83
C HIS A 113 28.11 -14.21 3.53
N LEU A 114 27.76 -14.91 2.42
CA LEU A 114 28.43 -14.72 1.13
C LEU A 114 28.14 -13.36 0.51
N MET A 115 26.95 -12.84 0.69
CA MET A 115 26.52 -11.53 0.22
C MET A 115 26.96 -10.37 1.16
N LYS A 116 27.55 -10.72 2.31
CA LYS A 116 28.01 -9.75 3.33
C LYS A 116 26.85 -8.85 3.82
N ILE A 117 25.72 -9.47 4.12
CA ILE A 117 24.56 -8.77 4.68
C ILE A 117 24.93 -8.23 6.06
N SER A 118 24.71 -6.94 6.29
CA SER A 118 24.99 -6.29 7.57
C SER A 118 23.83 -6.36 8.56
N HIS A 119 22.58 -6.33 8.05
CA HIS A 119 21.36 -6.32 8.86
C HIS A 119 20.31 -7.25 8.26
N VAL A 120 19.71 -8.10 9.08
CA VAL A 120 18.57 -8.94 8.73
C VAL A 120 17.32 -8.31 9.33
N ILE A 121 16.52 -7.66 8.50
CA ILE A 121 15.27 -7.00 8.91
C ILE A 121 14.09 -7.85 8.41
N ARG A 122 13.25 -8.34 9.33
CA ARG A 122 12.12 -9.24 8.99
C ARG A 122 11.00 -9.17 10.04
N GLY A 123 9.85 -9.77 9.75
CA GLY A 123 8.74 -9.82 10.70
C GLY A 123 9.04 -10.67 11.94
N GLU A 124 8.43 -10.30 13.07
CA GLU A 124 8.64 -10.95 14.37
C GLU A 124 8.23 -12.43 14.40
N GLU A 125 7.46 -12.91 13.43
CA GLU A 125 7.15 -14.33 13.27
C GLU A 125 8.39 -15.20 13.04
N TRP A 126 9.52 -14.59 12.65
CA TRP A 126 10.81 -15.24 12.47
C TRP A 126 11.71 -15.19 13.71
N LEU A 127 11.32 -14.45 14.75
CA LEU A 127 12.08 -14.35 16.01
C LEU A 127 12.40 -15.72 16.63
N PRO A 128 11.50 -16.72 16.63
CA PRO A 128 11.79 -18.07 17.13
C PRO A 128 12.91 -18.80 16.35
N SER A 129 13.26 -18.34 15.15
CA SER A 129 14.35 -18.90 14.34
C SER A 129 15.71 -18.27 14.65
N LEU A 130 15.75 -17.15 15.35
CA LEU A 130 16.96 -16.41 15.67
C LEU A 130 18.03 -17.28 16.38
N PRO A 131 17.70 -18.05 17.42
CA PRO A 131 18.71 -18.88 18.10
C PRO A 131 19.35 -19.91 17.17
N LEU A 132 18.58 -20.56 16.27
CA LEU A 132 19.12 -21.48 15.29
C LEU A 132 20.11 -20.76 14.33
N HIS A 133 19.74 -19.57 13.87
CA HIS A 133 20.60 -18.81 12.97
C HIS A 133 21.93 -18.41 13.62
N VAL A 134 21.88 -17.90 14.84
CA VAL A 134 23.08 -17.56 15.61
C VAL A 134 23.96 -18.81 15.85
N LEU A 135 23.36 -19.94 16.22
CA LEU A 135 24.10 -21.19 16.41
C LEU A 135 24.72 -21.71 15.10
N LEU A 136 24.08 -21.48 13.96
CA LEU A 136 24.66 -21.82 12.65
C LEU A 136 25.87 -20.93 12.33
N TYR A 137 25.80 -19.61 12.54
CA TYR A 137 26.98 -18.73 12.40
C TYR A 137 28.12 -19.17 13.28
N ARG A 138 27.84 -19.50 14.56
CA ARG A 138 28.83 -20.06 15.49
C ARG A 138 29.43 -21.38 14.97
N ALA A 139 28.59 -22.32 14.53
CA ALA A 139 29.02 -23.60 14.05
C ALA A 139 29.89 -23.54 12.78
N PHE A 140 29.67 -22.53 11.93
CA PHE A 140 30.54 -22.28 10.77
C PHE A 140 31.81 -21.49 11.09
N GLY A 141 31.96 -20.93 12.28
CA GLY A 141 33.04 -20.03 12.65
C GLY A 141 32.91 -18.66 11.95
N TRP A 142 31.68 -18.21 11.68
CA TRP A 142 31.37 -16.97 10.98
C TRP A 142 30.82 -15.88 11.92
N GLU A 143 31.09 -15.96 13.20
CA GLU A 143 30.58 -15.02 14.20
C GLU A 143 30.99 -13.58 13.90
N ASP A 144 32.21 -13.37 13.39
CA ASP A 144 32.71 -12.05 13.01
C ASP A 144 31.97 -11.41 11.80
N THR A 145 31.23 -12.21 11.05
CA THR A 145 30.45 -11.77 9.87
C THR A 145 28.96 -11.93 10.06
N MET A 146 28.53 -12.25 11.27
CA MET A 146 27.11 -12.38 11.59
C MET A 146 26.43 -11.01 11.49
N PRO A 147 25.31 -10.91 10.76
CA PRO A 147 24.54 -9.66 10.66
C PRO A 147 23.89 -9.28 12.00
N GLU A 148 23.57 -8.03 12.15
CA GLU A 148 22.65 -7.60 13.19
C GLU A 148 21.22 -7.98 12.81
N PHE A 149 20.38 -8.28 13.83
CA PHE A 149 19.01 -8.71 13.63
C PHE A 149 18.02 -7.66 14.09
N ALA A 150 16.96 -7.45 13.32
CA ALA A 150 15.88 -6.54 13.63
C ALA A 150 14.52 -7.18 13.29
N HIS A 151 13.75 -7.54 14.31
CA HIS A 151 12.44 -8.16 14.13
C HIS A 151 11.31 -7.14 14.27
N LEU A 152 10.75 -6.75 13.11
CA LEU A 152 9.63 -5.80 12.99
C LEU A 152 8.35 -6.35 13.60
N PRO A 153 7.53 -5.50 14.25
CA PRO A 153 6.24 -5.89 14.76
C PRO A 153 5.26 -6.27 13.63
N LEU A 154 4.24 -7.07 13.98
CA LEU A 154 3.20 -7.44 13.04
C LEU A 154 2.32 -6.23 12.69
N ILE A 155 1.88 -6.18 11.43
CA ILE A 155 0.76 -5.32 11.03
C ILE A 155 -0.53 -6.02 11.44
N LEU A 156 -1.33 -5.35 12.27
CA LEU A 156 -2.57 -5.86 12.82
C LEU A 156 -3.78 -5.42 11.99
N LYS A 157 -4.84 -6.22 12.03
CA LYS A 157 -6.12 -5.92 11.37
C LYS A 157 -6.71 -4.60 11.85
N PRO A 158 -7.43 -3.84 10.97
CA PRO A 158 -8.16 -2.63 11.37
C PRO A 158 -9.18 -2.91 12.48
N VAL A 159 -9.87 -4.04 12.38
CA VAL A 159 -10.92 -4.48 13.31
C VAL A 159 -10.61 -5.91 13.80
N GLY A 160 -10.84 -6.16 15.08
CA GLY A 160 -10.55 -7.46 15.71
C GLY A 160 -9.07 -7.60 16.10
N ASN A 161 -8.67 -8.84 16.36
CA ASN A 161 -7.33 -9.19 16.81
C ASN A 161 -6.57 -9.99 15.75
N GLY A 162 -5.24 -9.94 15.83
CA GLY A 162 -4.33 -10.74 15.03
C GLY A 162 -3.72 -10.04 13.82
N LYS A 163 -2.80 -10.73 13.16
CA LYS A 163 -2.05 -10.28 12.01
C LYS A 163 -2.97 -10.00 10.81
N LEU A 164 -2.75 -8.89 10.15
CA LEU A 164 -3.38 -8.59 8.86
C LEU A 164 -2.88 -9.59 7.81
N SER A 165 -3.79 -10.29 7.17
CA SER A 165 -3.49 -11.21 6.08
C SER A 165 -3.92 -10.64 4.73
N LYS A 166 -3.36 -11.20 3.66
CA LYS A 166 -3.75 -10.86 2.28
C LYS A 166 -5.27 -10.96 2.05
N ARG A 167 -5.89 -12.02 2.59
CA ARG A 167 -7.34 -12.26 2.47
C ARG A 167 -8.19 -11.27 3.25
N ASP A 168 -7.66 -10.68 4.31
CA ASP A 168 -8.38 -9.69 5.10
C ASP A 168 -8.58 -8.39 4.30
N GLY A 169 -7.57 -7.95 3.54
CA GLY A 169 -7.67 -6.77 2.68
C GLY A 169 -8.84 -6.86 1.68
N ASN A 170 -8.90 -7.95 0.91
CA ASN A 170 -10.00 -8.18 -0.03
C ASN A 170 -11.38 -8.15 0.64
N LYS A 171 -11.51 -8.79 1.82
CA LYS A 171 -12.78 -8.82 2.56
C LYS A 171 -13.19 -7.46 3.12
N MET A 172 -12.24 -6.61 3.45
CA MET A 172 -12.45 -5.30 4.06
C MET A 172 -12.41 -4.15 3.04
N GLY A 173 -12.14 -4.43 1.75
CA GLY A 173 -12.18 -3.47 0.65
C GLY A 173 -11.00 -2.51 0.62
N PHE A 174 -9.79 -2.95 0.99
CA PHE A 174 -8.56 -2.18 0.82
C PHE A 174 -7.43 -3.07 0.27
N PRO A 175 -6.48 -2.51 -0.49
CA PRO A 175 -5.38 -3.27 -1.07
C PRO A 175 -4.36 -3.69 -0.01
N VAL A 176 -3.65 -4.78 -0.28
CA VAL A 176 -2.54 -5.28 0.55
C VAL A 176 -1.22 -5.30 -0.22
N PHE A 177 -1.30 -5.37 -1.55
CA PHE A 177 -0.14 -5.33 -2.43
C PHE A 177 0.12 -3.90 -2.94
N PRO A 178 1.38 -3.53 -3.18
CA PRO A 178 1.71 -2.24 -3.81
C PRO A 178 1.11 -2.08 -5.20
N MET A 179 1.06 -3.17 -5.98
CA MET A 179 0.53 -3.24 -7.34
C MET A 179 -0.41 -4.44 -7.48
N GLU A 180 -1.29 -4.41 -8.47
CA GLU A 180 -2.14 -5.55 -8.81
C GLU A 180 -1.29 -6.82 -8.98
N PHE A 181 -1.73 -7.89 -8.37
CA PHE A 181 -1.09 -9.19 -8.43
C PHE A 181 -2.12 -10.25 -8.82
N THR A 182 -1.77 -11.06 -9.80
CA THR A 182 -2.54 -12.26 -10.15
C THR A 182 -1.76 -13.49 -9.72
N ASP A 183 -2.35 -14.29 -8.86
CA ASP A 183 -1.75 -15.54 -8.41
C ASP A 183 -1.62 -16.52 -9.61
N PRO A 184 -0.40 -16.94 -9.96
CA PRO A 184 -0.18 -17.80 -11.12
C PRO A 184 -0.75 -19.21 -10.98
N GLU A 185 -0.99 -19.69 -9.75
CA GLU A 185 -1.49 -21.02 -9.47
C GLU A 185 -3.02 -21.05 -9.43
N THR A 186 -3.62 -20.05 -8.80
CA THR A 186 -5.08 -20.00 -8.58
C THR A 186 -5.82 -19.10 -9.56
N GLY A 187 -5.11 -18.16 -10.23
CA GLY A 187 -5.70 -17.12 -11.07
C GLY A 187 -6.45 -16.04 -10.28
N GLU A 188 -6.35 -16.04 -8.94
CA GLU A 188 -6.97 -15.03 -8.08
C GLU A 188 -6.29 -13.68 -8.28
N LYS A 189 -7.09 -12.64 -8.53
CA LYS A 189 -6.61 -11.26 -8.68
C LYS A 189 -6.70 -10.50 -7.35
N TRP A 190 -5.64 -9.77 -7.04
CA TRP A 190 -5.52 -8.92 -5.86
C TRP A 190 -5.27 -7.50 -6.30
N HIS A 191 -6.14 -6.57 -5.89
CA HIS A 191 -5.96 -5.15 -6.15
C HIS A 191 -4.71 -4.61 -5.46
N GLY A 192 -4.05 -3.66 -6.12
CA GLY A 192 -2.89 -2.97 -5.59
C GLY A 192 -3.21 -1.53 -5.17
N TYR A 193 -2.37 -0.97 -4.31
CA TYR A 193 -2.46 0.45 -3.92
C TYR A 193 -2.35 1.39 -5.11
N LYS A 194 -1.51 1.04 -6.10
CA LYS A 194 -1.34 1.81 -7.35
C LYS A 194 -2.64 1.88 -8.14
N GLU A 195 -3.30 0.74 -8.34
CA GLU A 195 -4.54 0.65 -9.11
C GLU A 195 -5.73 1.30 -8.39
N ASP A 196 -5.70 1.33 -7.05
CA ASP A 196 -6.67 2.09 -6.24
C ASP A 196 -6.37 3.60 -6.21
N GLY A 197 -5.28 4.05 -6.86
CA GLY A 197 -4.96 5.46 -7.06
C GLY A 197 -4.13 6.10 -5.95
N TYR A 198 -3.48 5.30 -5.08
CA TYR A 198 -2.54 5.83 -4.09
C TYR A 198 -1.27 6.34 -4.76
N LEU A 199 -0.85 7.53 -4.37
CA LEU A 199 0.41 8.12 -4.79
C LEU A 199 1.60 7.39 -4.14
N PRO A 200 2.71 7.15 -4.86
CA PRO A 200 3.87 6.44 -4.30
C PRO A 200 4.41 7.09 -3.02
N GLU A 201 4.48 8.42 -2.99
CA GLU A 201 4.96 9.18 -1.84
C GLU A 201 4.07 9.00 -0.62
N ALA A 202 2.75 9.02 -0.83
CA ALA A 202 1.76 8.78 0.22
C ALA A 202 1.86 7.37 0.78
N PHE A 203 2.04 6.38 -0.09
CA PHE A 203 2.19 4.98 0.28
C PHE A 203 3.46 4.73 1.10
N ILE A 204 4.61 5.28 0.67
CA ILE A 204 5.88 5.16 1.40
C ILE A 204 5.77 5.83 2.78
N ASN A 205 5.22 7.04 2.86
CA ASN A 205 5.05 7.74 4.14
C ASN A 205 4.13 6.97 5.10
N MET A 206 3.01 6.46 4.58
CA MET A 206 2.09 5.62 5.35
C MET A 206 2.80 4.38 5.91
N LEU A 207 3.58 3.66 5.08
CA LEU A 207 4.33 2.48 5.50
C LEU A 207 5.37 2.81 6.56
N ALA A 208 6.10 3.92 6.41
CA ALA A 208 7.10 4.35 7.37
C ALA A 208 6.47 4.55 8.76
N LEU A 209 5.36 5.27 8.84
CA LEU A 209 4.67 5.55 10.10
C LEU A 209 3.83 4.37 10.63
N LEU A 210 3.73 3.27 9.89
CA LEU A 210 3.03 2.07 10.32
C LEU A 210 3.88 1.20 11.26
N GLY A 211 4.45 1.78 12.28
CA GLY A 211 5.28 1.06 13.27
C GLY A 211 6.56 1.79 13.63
N TRP A 212 6.87 2.88 12.95
CA TRP A 212 7.97 3.78 13.31
C TRP A 212 7.42 5.13 13.77
N ASN A 213 8.18 5.84 14.63
CA ASN A 213 7.82 7.16 15.12
C ASN A 213 9.03 8.09 15.04
N PRO A 214 8.92 9.27 14.37
CA PRO A 214 10.01 10.24 14.27
C PRO A 214 10.39 10.91 15.60
N GLY A 215 9.56 10.77 16.63
CA GLY A 215 9.71 11.47 17.90
C GLY A 215 9.23 12.94 17.86
N THR A 216 8.54 13.32 16.80
CA THR A 216 7.91 14.63 16.58
C THR A 216 6.45 14.46 16.22
N GLU A 217 5.70 15.56 16.09
CA GLU A 217 4.31 15.54 15.63
C GLU A 217 4.19 15.57 14.08
N GLN A 218 5.31 15.61 13.38
CA GLN A 218 5.31 15.61 11.92
C GLN A 218 4.79 14.27 11.40
N GLU A 219 3.84 14.30 10.47
CA GLU A 219 3.25 13.11 9.85
C GLU A 219 3.49 13.06 8.33
N ILE A 220 3.80 14.18 7.69
CA ILE A 220 4.04 14.26 6.24
C ILE A 220 5.51 14.52 5.99
N PHE A 221 6.13 13.63 5.20
CA PHE A 221 7.57 13.62 4.93
C PHE A 221 7.85 13.44 3.45
N THR A 222 8.81 14.16 2.93
CA THR A 222 9.44 13.76 1.66
C THR A 222 10.23 12.45 1.85
N LEU A 223 10.53 11.75 0.77
CA LEU A 223 11.36 10.55 0.84
C LEU A 223 12.75 10.86 1.46
N GLN A 224 13.32 12.03 1.14
CA GLN A 224 14.61 12.43 1.70
C GLN A 224 14.52 12.63 3.22
N GLU A 225 13.50 13.33 3.71
CA GLU A 225 13.30 13.51 5.16
C GLU A 225 13.08 12.16 5.88
N LEU A 226 12.38 11.20 5.25
CA LEU A 226 12.27 9.85 5.79
C LEU A 226 13.62 9.15 5.86
N CYS A 227 14.45 9.24 4.81
CA CYS A 227 15.80 8.67 4.80
C CYS A 227 16.71 9.29 5.89
N ASP A 228 16.58 10.59 6.11
CA ASP A 228 17.41 11.32 7.08
C ASP A 228 17.00 11.06 8.55
N GLN A 229 15.71 10.75 8.77
CA GLN A 229 15.16 10.61 10.13
C GLN A 229 14.94 9.17 10.56
N PHE A 230 14.77 8.23 9.61
CA PHE A 230 14.46 6.84 9.92
C PHE A 230 15.61 6.15 10.66
N SER A 231 15.27 5.44 11.72
CA SER A 231 16.18 4.53 12.40
C SER A 231 15.43 3.31 12.96
N LEU A 232 16.12 2.17 13.02
CA LEU A 232 15.53 0.91 13.51
C LEU A 232 15.22 0.97 15.01
N GLU A 233 15.99 1.74 15.79
CA GLU A 233 15.79 1.90 17.23
C GLU A 233 14.49 2.61 17.58
N ARG A 234 13.94 3.38 16.63
CA ARG A 234 12.64 4.07 16.79
C ARG A 234 11.46 3.27 16.31
N VAL A 235 11.68 2.05 15.83
CA VAL A 235 10.59 1.14 15.49
C VAL A 235 9.92 0.64 16.77
N ASN A 236 8.60 0.72 16.81
CA ASN A 236 7.82 0.28 17.97
C ASN A 236 7.92 -1.23 18.16
N LYS A 237 7.94 -1.67 19.43
CA LYS A 237 7.97 -3.10 19.76
C LYS A 237 6.61 -3.78 19.60
N SER A 238 5.52 -3.02 19.69
CA SER A 238 4.15 -3.53 19.58
C SER A 238 3.63 -3.49 18.16
N GLY A 239 2.74 -4.42 17.82
CA GLY A 239 2.10 -4.46 16.51
C GLY A 239 1.36 -3.17 16.17
N ALA A 240 1.53 -2.70 14.93
CA ALA A 240 0.88 -1.52 14.41
C ALA A 240 -0.46 -1.87 13.77
N ARG A 241 -1.55 -1.24 14.23
CA ARG A 241 -2.89 -1.44 13.66
C ARG A 241 -3.02 -0.64 12.37
N PHE A 242 -3.28 -1.33 11.25
CA PHE A 242 -3.57 -0.67 9.98
C PHE A 242 -4.89 0.11 10.06
N ASN A 243 -4.91 1.33 9.53
CA ASN A 243 -6.09 2.17 9.46
C ASN A 243 -6.32 2.63 8.02
N PRO A 244 -7.35 2.08 7.32
CA PRO A 244 -7.64 2.45 5.93
C PRO A 244 -8.00 3.94 5.74
N ASP A 245 -8.68 4.55 6.71
CA ASP A 245 -9.04 5.98 6.61
C ASP A 245 -7.81 6.87 6.76
N LYS A 246 -6.87 6.49 7.63
CA LYS A 246 -5.58 7.19 7.73
C LYS A 246 -4.75 7.03 6.44
N ALA A 247 -4.83 5.87 5.78
CA ALA A 247 -4.20 5.67 4.47
C ALA A 247 -4.74 6.62 3.41
N LYS A 248 -6.07 6.80 3.32
CA LYS A 248 -6.71 7.77 2.44
C LYS A 248 -6.33 9.20 2.81
N TRP A 249 -6.27 9.50 4.09
CA TRP A 249 -5.83 10.81 4.58
C TRP A 249 -4.39 11.13 4.13
N PHE A 250 -3.46 10.18 4.21
CA PHE A 250 -2.13 10.37 3.66
C PHE A 250 -2.20 10.69 2.17
N ASN A 251 -2.95 9.91 1.40
CA ASN A 251 -3.07 10.14 -0.03
C ASN A 251 -3.62 11.53 -0.34
N HIS A 252 -4.67 11.97 0.36
CA HIS A 252 -5.22 13.32 0.24
C HIS A 252 -4.15 14.39 0.47
N LYS A 253 -3.33 14.26 1.52
CA LYS A 253 -2.29 15.25 1.85
C LYS A 253 -1.24 15.42 0.74
N TYR A 254 -0.87 14.34 0.07
CA TYR A 254 0.05 14.39 -1.07
C TYR A 254 -0.65 14.85 -2.36
N LEU A 255 -1.90 14.44 -2.57
CA LEU A 255 -2.68 14.85 -3.73
C LEU A 255 -2.86 16.39 -3.77
N VAL A 256 -3.19 17.00 -2.64
CA VAL A 256 -3.35 18.47 -2.55
C VAL A 256 -2.05 19.22 -2.86
N GLN A 257 -0.89 18.64 -2.56
CA GLN A 257 0.42 19.22 -2.85
C GLN A 257 0.82 19.12 -4.33
N LYS A 258 0.20 18.24 -5.12
CA LYS A 258 0.44 18.14 -6.56
C LYS A 258 0.00 19.42 -7.27
N SER A 259 0.75 19.81 -8.30
CA SER A 259 0.35 20.90 -9.17
C SER A 259 -0.95 20.59 -9.90
N ASP A 260 -1.71 21.62 -10.23
CA ASP A 260 -2.96 21.47 -11.00
C ASP A 260 -2.68 20.81 -12.37
N THR A 261 -1.53 21.11 -12.98
CA THR A 261 -1.09 20.52 -14.25
C THR A 261 -0.83 19.01 -14.13
N GLU A 262 -0.10 18.55 -13.07
CA GLU A 262 0.14 17.12 -12.84
C GLU A 262 -1.17 16.35 -12.65
N LEU A 263 -2.10 16.93 -11.90
CA LEU A 263 -3.42 16.34 -11.65
C LEU A 263 -4.27 16.34 -12.92
N ALA A 264 -4.21 17.39 -13.74
CA ALA A 264 -4.93 17.48 -15.01
C ALA A 264 -4.49 16.40 -16.01
N VAL A 265 -3.17 16.10 -16.07
CA VAL A 265 -2.65 15.01 -16.91
C VAL A 265 -3.24 13.67 -16.46
N GLN A 266 -3.25 13.37 -15.15
CA GLN A 266 -3.82 12.14 -14.61
C GLN A 266 -5.34 12.09 -14.80
N LEU A 267 -6.05 13.21 -14.59
CA LEU A 267 -7.49 13.30 -14.81
C LEU A 267 -7.85 13.04 -16.28
N ASN A 268 -7.03 13.55 -17.22
CA ASN A 268 -7.22 13.33 -18.65
C ASN A 268 -7.14 11.85 -19.03
N GLU A 269 -6.35 11.04 -18.34
CA GLU A 269 -6.30 9.58 -18.58
C GLU A 269 -7.65 8.89 -18.35
N PHE A 270 -8.43 9.35 -17.38
CA PHE A 270 -9.80 8.84 -17.14
C PHE A 270 -10.72 9.26 -18.27
N LEU A 271 -10.65 10.52 -18.71
CA LEU A 271 -11.48 11.04 -19.80
C LEU A 271 -11.21 10.32 -21.11
N VAL A 272 -9.92 10.11 -21.45
CA VAL A 272 -9.53 9.40 -22.67
C VAL A 272 -10.05 7.95 -22.67
N LYS A 273 -10.04 7.27 -21.53
CA LYS A 273 -10.61 5.92 -21.41
C LYS A 273 -12.12 5.89 -21.71
N ASP A 274 -12.83 6.97 -21.36
CA ASP A 274 -14.27 7.11 -21.64
C ASP A 274 -14.56 7.78 -22.99
N GLY A 275 -13.52 8.02 -23.79
CA GLY A 275 -13.66 8.63 -25.13
C GLY A 275 -13.97 10.12 -25.10
N ILE A 276 -13.76 10.80 -23.98
CA ILE A 276 -14.02 12.24 -23.81
C ILE A 276 -12.71 13.00 -24.11
N SER A 277 -12.79 13.96 -25.04
CA SER A 277 -11.73 14.93 -25.27
C SER A 277 -12.07 16.25 -24.60
N TYR A 278 -11.17 16.78 -23.78
CA TYR A 278 -11.39 18.01 -23.03
C TYR A 278 -10.13 18.89 -23.00
N ASP A 279 -10.31 20.20 -22.89
CA ASP A 279 -9.19 21.14 -22.83
C ASP A 279 -8.39 20.97 -21.53
N ILE A 280 -7.09 20.77 -21.64
CA ILE A 280 -6.17 20.55 -20.51
C ILE A 280 -6.16 21.77 -19.56
N THR A 281 -6.29 22.98 -20.07
CA THR A 281 -6.32 24.21 -19.26
C THR A 281 -7.60 24.29 -18.41
N LYS A 282 -8.70 23.80 -18.94
CA LYS A 282 -9.95 23.64 -18.17
C LYS A 282 -9.83 22.52 -17.13
N LEU A 283 -9.13 21.42 -17.46
CA LEU A 283 -8.86 20.34 -16.48
C LEU A 283 -8.02 20.85 -15.30
N GLU A 284 -7.03 21.72 -15.53
CA GLU A 284 -6.25 22.35 -14.46
C GLU A 284 -7.16 23.16 -13.50
N LYS A 285 -8.11 23.95 -14.06
CA LYS A 285 -9.09 24.69 -13.26
C LYS A 285 -10.00 23.75 -12.47
N ILE A 286 -10.45 22.65 -13.08
CA ILE A 286 -11.27 21.60 -12.42
C ILE A 286 -10.49 20.95 -11.26
N CYS A 287 -9.23 20.59 -11.49
CA CYS A 287 -8.38 20.02 -10.45
C CYS A 287 -8.20 20.98 -9.28
N ARG A 288 -7.91 22.26 -9.55
CA ARG A 288 -7.81 23.31 -8.53
C ARG A 288 -9.07 23.42 -7.68
N LEU A 289 -10.25 23.35 -8.33
CA LEU A 289 -11.54 23.49 -7.68
C LEU A 289 -11.91 22.28 -6.80
N LEU A 290 -11.45 21.06 -7.17
CA LEU A 290 -11.93 19.83 -6.56
C LEU A 290 -10.91 19.11 -5.68
N LYS A 291 -9.59 19.35 -5.83
CA LYS A 291 -8.54 18.56 -5.14
C LYS A 291 -8.63 18.58 -3.61
N GLU A 292 -9.08 19.70 -3.02
CA GLU A 292 -9.26 19.81 -1.57
C GLU A 292 -10.35 18.88 -1.00
N ARG A 293 -11.22 18.34 -1.86
CA ARG A 293 -12.34 17.45 -1.49
C ARG A 293 -12.10 16.01 -1.93
N ALA A 294 -10.98 15.72 -2.56
CA ALA A 294 -10.65 14.44 -3.16
C ALA A 294 -9.58 13.72 -2.36
N ASN A 295 -9.70 12.42 -2.20
CA ASN A 295 -8.63 11.56 -1.70
C ASN A 295 -7.80 10.95 -2.85
N PHE A 296 -8.42 10.80 -4.02
CA PHE A 296 -7.84 10.20 -5.22
C PHE A 296 -8.19 11.04 -6.45
N VAL A 297 -7.40 10.92 -7.52
CA VAL A 297 -7.75 11.56 -8.81
C VAL A 297 -9.08 11.02 -9.34
N ALA A 298 -9.41 9.76 -9.08
CA ALA A 298 -10.72 9.19 -9.39
C ALA A 298 -11.88 9.94 -8.72
N ASP A 299 -11.69 10.49 -7.51
CA ASP A 299 -12.71 11.29 -6.85
C ASP A 299 -12.94 12.62 -7.59
N ILE A 300 -11.84 13.23 -8.10
CA ILE A 300 -11.94 14.43 -8.95
C ILE A 300 -12.72 14.07 -10.21
N TYR A 301 -12.38 12.97 -10.89
CA TYR A 301 -13.09 12.51 -12.07
C TYR A 301 -14.59 12.30 -11.81
N ASN A 302 -14.94 11.57 -10.76
CA ASN A 302 -16.33 11.29 -10.41
C ASN A 302 -17.11 12.56 -10.04
N SER A 303 -16.46 13.49 -9.35
CA SER A 303 -17.09 14.75 -8.90
C SER A 303 -17.14 15.81 -10.00
N SER A 304 -16.45 15.63 -11.13
CA SER A 304 -16.36 16.59 -12.23
C SER A 304 -17.25 16.26 -13.42
N GLN A 305 -18.06 15.20 -13.35
CA GLN A 305 -18.87 14.72 -14.48
C GLN A 305 -19.76 15.79 -15.10
N TYR A 306 -20.27 16.70 -14.28
CA TYR A 306 -21.11 17.81 -14.75
C TYR A 306 -20.37 18.85 -15.61
N PHE A 307 -19.03 18.85 -15.64
CA PHE A 307 -18.28 19.66 -16.59
C PHE A 307 -18.30 19.08 -18.01
N TYR A 308 -18.34 17.77 -18.13
CA TYR A 308 -18.28 17.03 -19.40
C TYR A 308 -19.66 16.79 -20.00
N HIS A 309 -20.66 16.65 -19.14
CA HIS A 309 -22.04 16.34 -19.52
C HIS A 309 -23.03 17.21 -18.75
N ALA A 310 -23.95 17.86 -19.45
CA ALA A 310 -25.04 18.57 -18.80
C ALA A 310 -25.92 17.57 -18.01
N PRO A 311 -26.47 17.96 -16.84
CA PRO A 311 -27.32 17.09 -16.04
C PRO A 311 -28.49 16.51 -16.84
N GLN A 312 -28.67 15.21 -16.79
CA GLN A 312 -29.82 14.52 -17.42
C GLN A 312 -31.01 14.40 -16.47
N ALA A 313 -30.77 14.52 -15.18
CA ALA A 313 -31.77 14.51 -14.12
C ALA A 313 -31.38 15.50 -13.01
N TYR A 314 -32.37 15.93 -12.23
CA TYR A 314 -32.19 16.87 -11.13
C TYR A 314 -32.53 16.17 -9.80
N ASP A 315 -31.79 16.47 -8.74
CA ASP A 315 -32.05 15.91 -7.40
C ASP A 315 -33.48 16.26 -6.95
N GLU A 316 -34.30 15.25 -6.75
CA GLU A 316 -35.71 15.42 -6.39
C GLU A 316 -35.93 16.21 -5.08
N LYS A 317 -35.04 15.99 -4.09
CA LYS A 317 -35.11 16.72 -2.81
C LYS A 317 -34.73 18.18 -3.00
N GLY A 318 -33.71 18.44 -3.81
CA GLY A 318 -33.29 19.77 -4.20
C GLY A 318 -34.39 20.51 -4.96
N VAL A 319 -35.04 19.87 -5.92
CA VAL A 319 -36.18 20.40 -6.68
C VAL A 319 -37.34 20.74 -5.72
N LYS A 320 -37.79 19.80 -4.91
CA LYS A 320 -38.88 20.03 -3.94
C LYS A 320 -38.61 21.20 -2.99
N LYS A 321 -37.32 21.36 -2.59
CA LYS A 321 -36.91 22.40 -1.64
C LYS A 321 -36.78 23.79 -2.29
N SER A 322 -36.20 23.88 -3.48
CA SER A 322 -35.77 25.14 -4.08
C SER A 322 -36.51 25.55 -5.35
N TRP A 323 -37.21 24.64 -6.03
CA TRP A 323 -37.97 24.97 -7.23
C TRP A 323 -39.45 25.26 -6.86
N LYS A 324 -39.85 26.55 -6.84
CA LYS A 324 -41.17 27.03 -6.48
C LYS A 324 -41.83 27.68 -7.68
N GLU A 325 -43.08 28.07 -7.56
CA GLU A 325 -43.88 28.69 -8.63
C GLU A 325 -43.20 29.91 -9.27
N GLU A 326 -42.53 30.73 -8.45
CA GLU A 326 -41.83 31.92 -8.92
C GLU A 326 -40.41 31.62 -9.49
N THR A 327 -39.84 30.42 -9.25
CA THR A 327 -38.46 30.11 -9.60
C THR A 327 -38.18 30.20 -11.11
N PRO A 328 -39.03 29.71 -12.02
CA PRO A 328 -38.81 29.88 -13.46
C PRO A 328 -38.61 31.33 -13.89
N VAL A 329 -39.40 32.26 -13.34
CA VAL A 329 -39.29 33.70 -13.62
C VAL A 329 -37.94 34.23 -13.13
N LEU A 330 -37.55 33.88 -11.89
CA LEU A 330 -36.26 34.29 -11.32
C LEU A 330 -35.08 33.75 -12.10
N MET A 331 -35.15 32.51 -12.61
CA MET A 331 -34.11 31.96 -13.46
C MET A 331 -34.05 32.62 -14.83
N GLN A 332 -35.19 33.03 -15.38
CA GLN A 332 -35.22 33.82 -16.63
C GLN A 332 -34.54 35.18 -16.44
N GLU A 333 -34.82 35.87 -15.37
CA GLU A 333 -34.16 37.14 -15.05
C GLU A 333 -32.67 36.97 -14.76
N LEU A 334 -32.25 35.85 -14.10
CA LEU A 334 -30.86 35.53 -13.92
C LEU A 334 -30.13 35.36 -15.28
N ILE A 335 -30.78 34.74 -16.26
CA ILE A 335 -30.24 34.63 -17.62
C ILE A 335 -29.97 36.05 -18.17
N GLU A 336 -30.92 36.99 -18.08
CA GLU A 336 -30.76 38.36 -18.58
C GLU A 336 -29.62 39.12 -17.87
N VAL A 337 -29.39 38.84 -16.58
CA VAL A 337 -28.25 39.39 -15.82
C VAL A 337 -26.92 38.82 -16.36
N LEU A 338 -26.83 37.50 -16.48
CA LEU A 338 -25.60 36.82 -16.96
C LEU A 338 -25.29 37.14 -18.43
N GLU A 339 -26.29 37.36 -19.27
CA GLU A 339 -26.12 37.80 -20.67
C GLU A 339 -25.38 39.15 -20.78
N LYS A 340 -25.57 40.05 -19.83
CA LYS A 340 -24.97 41.39 -19.80
C LYS A 340 -23.50 41.36 -19.33
N VAL A 341 -23.05 40.30 -18.67
CA VAL A 341 -21.67 40.18 -18.24
C VAL A 341 -20.78 39.91 -19.46
N THR A 342 -19.91 40.85 -19.77
CA THR A 342 -19.00 40.76 -20.94
C THR A 342 -17.78 39.90 -20.65
N ASP A 343 -17.15 40.06 -19.48
CA ASP A 343 -16.05 39.25 -19.00
C ASP A 343 -16.55 38.22 -18.00
N PHE A 344 -16.79 36.98 -18.46
CA PHE A 344 -17.49 35.92 -17.75
C PHE A 344 -16.63 35.19 -16.75
N THR A 345 -15.87 35.92 -15.92
CA THR A 345 -15.05 35.41 -14.82
C THR A 345 -15.88 35.20 -13.55
N SER A 346 -15.39 34.37 -12.64
CA SER A 346 -16.04 34.07 -11.33
C SER A 346 -16.33 35.35 -10.55
N PRO A 347 -15.39 36.30 -10.34
CA PRO A 347 -15.67 37.53 -9.60
C PRO A 347 -16.73 38.40 -10.27
N ASN A 348 -16.68 38.61 -11.57
CA ASN A 348 -17.57 39.48 -12.31
C ASN A 348 -19.03 38.94 -12.34
N THR A 349 -19.14 37.62 -12.56
CA THR A 349 -20.46 36.95 -12.55
C THR A 349 -21.06 36.92 -11.13
N GLU A 350 -20.24 36.76 -10.10
CA GLU A 350 -20.67 36.80 -8.71
C GLU A 350 -21.16 38.20 -8.31
N GLU A 351 -20.41 39.24 -8.66
CA GLU A 351 -20.79 40.64 -8.40
C GLU A 351 -22.11 41.00 -9.07
N ALA A 352 -22.25 40.70 -10.38
CA ALA A 352 -23.47 41.00 -11.11
C ALA A 352 -24.72 40.32 -10.53
N VAL A 353 -24.57 39.03 -10.10
CA VAL A 353 -25.69 38.32 -9.48
C VAL A 353 -25.99 38.85 -8.07
N LYS A 354 -24.96 39.20 -7.27
CA LYS A 354 -25.17 39.82 -5.94
C LYS A 354 -25.86 41.15 -6.02
N GLU A 355 -25.47 42.03 -6.94
CA GLU A 355 -26.10 43.34 -7.16
C GLU A 355 -27.55 43.18 -7.58
N TRP A 356 -27.85 42.29 -8.51
CA TRP A 356 -29.21 42.02 -8.94
C TRP A 356 -30.09 41.48 -7.79
N VAL A 357 -29.59 40.50 -7.00
CA VAL A 357 -30.31 39.95 -5.85
C VAL A 357 -30.59 41.02 -4.78
N ALA A 358 -29.60 41.87 -4.49
CA ALA A 358 -29.73 42.97 -3.54
C ALA A 358 -30.80 43.97 -4.00
N GLY A 359 -30.81 44.34 -5.30
CA GLY A 359 -31.81 45.23 -5.88
C GLY A 359 -33.25 44.70 -5.86
N LYS A 360 -33.41 43.35 -5.74
CA LYS A 360 -34.72 42.69 -5.63
C LYS A 360 -35.17 42.45 -4.19
N GLU A 361 -34.33 42.72 -3.20
CA GLU A 361 -34.61 42.47 -1.77
C GLU A 361 -35.01 41.03 -1.46
N ILE A 362 -34.45 40.04 -2.20
CA ILE A 362 -34.67 38.61 -2.01
C ILE A 362 -33.46 37.92 -1.37
N GLY A 363 -33.72 36.83 -0.69
CA GLY A 363 -32.63 36.04 -0.08
C GLY A 363 -31.74 35.37 -1.13
N PHE A 364 -30.42 35.50 -1.02
CA PHE A 364 -29.44 34.97 -1.95
C PHE A 364 -29.61 33.45 -2.21
N GLY A 365 -29.91 32.67 -1.17
CA GLY A 365 -30.17 31.22 -1.30
C GLY A 365 -31.38 30.88 -2.17
N LYS A 366 -32.32 31.81 -2.34
CA LYS A 366 -33.52 31.64 -3.20
C LYS A 366 -33.13 31.57 -4.68
N ILE A 367 -32.01 32.18 -5.04
CA ILE A 367 -31.45 32.16 -6.39
C ILE A 367 -30.41 31.06 -6.52
N MET A 368 -29.47 30.97 -5.57
CA MET A 368 -28.30 30.08 -5.72
C MET A 368 -28.64 28.58 -5.69
N ASN A 369 -29.68 28.19 -4.93
CA ASN A 369 -30.06 26.79 -4.88
C ASN A 369 -30.64 26.26 -6.21
N PRO A 370 -31.64 26.91 -6.84
CA PRO A 370 -32.15 26.51 -8.14
C PRO A 370 -31.10 26.72 -9.26
N PHE A 371 -30.25 27.75 -9.15
CA PHE A 371 -29.17 27.97 -10.09
C PHE A 371 -28.20 26.78 -10.06
N ARG A 372 -27.80 26.35 -8.87
CA ARG A 372 -26.94 25.17 -8.71
C ARG A 372 -27.56 23.89 -9.28
N LEU A 373 -28.83 23.66 -9.00
CA LEU A 373 -29.59 22.56 -9.62
C LEU A 373 -29.53 22.60 -11.15
N ALA A 374 -29.72 23.78 -11.74
CA ALA A 374 -29.66 23.95 -13.19
C ALA A 374 -28.30 23.52 -13.77
N ILE A 375 -27.24 23.94 -13.10
CA ILE A 375 -25.87 23.77 -13.64
C ILE A 375 -25.31 22.37 -13.39
N ILE A 376 -25.44 21.83 -12.18
CA ILE A 376 -24.82 20.57 -11.78
C ILE A 376 -25.80 19.44 -11.45
N GLY A 377 -27.10 19.71 -11.44
CA GLY A 377 -28.14 18.71 -11.15
C GLY A 377 -28.33 18.39 -9.66
N SER A 378 -27.52 18.97 -8.76
CA SER A 378 -27.55 18.70 -7.32
C SER A 378 -27.56 20.02 -6.52
N ALA A 379 -27.91 19.90 -5.21
CA ALA A 379 -27.90 21.05 -4.31
C ALA A 379 -26.50 21.34 -3.70
N ASP A 380 -25.59 20.37 -3.73
CA ASP A 380 -24.27 20.44 -3.13
C ASP A 380 -23.18 20.49 -4.20
N GLY A 381 -22.11 21.24 -3.93
CA GLY A 381 -20.98 21.34 -4.86
C GLY A 381 -19.99 22.43 -4.46
N PRO A 382 -18.94 22.66 -5.26
CA PRO A 382 -17.97 23.73 -5.09
C PRO A 382 -18.59 25.12 -5.27
N HIS A 383 -17.72 26.15 -5.26
CA HIS A 383 -18.17 27.53 -5.48
C HIS A 383 -18.81 27.67 -6.86
N MET A 384 -20.01 28.19 -6.90
CA MET A 384 -20.87 28.17 -8.10
C MET A 384 -20.32 29.00 -9.26
N PHE A 385 -19.74 30.14 -8.94
CA PHE A 385 -19.24 31.07 -9.96
C PHE A 385 -17.94 30.56 -10.59
N ASP A 386 -17.12 29.79 -9.86
CA ASP A 386 -15.95 29.08 -10.43
C ASP A 386 -16.40 27.97 -11.40
N ILE A 387 -17.51 27.30 -11.10
CA ILE A 387 -18.07 26.27 -12.00
C ILE A 387 -18.51 26.91 -13.32
N ILE A 388 -19.27 28.02 -13.29
CA ILE A 388 -19.76 28.63 -14.51
C ILE A 388 -18.66 29.34 -15.31
N GLU A 389 -17.59 29.82 -14.67
CA GLU A 389 -16.41 30.30 -15.38
C GLU A 389 -15.78 29.20 -16.25
N ILE A 390 -15.67 27.96 -15.71
CA ILE A 390 -15.11 26.82 -16.44
C ILE A 390 -16.05 26.36 -17.57
N LEU A 391 -17.36 26.34 -17.31
CA LEU A 391 -18.39 25.98 -18.30
C LEU A 391 -18.55 27.02 -19.40
N GLU A 392 -18.17 28.26 -19.13
CA GLU A 392 -18.36 29.41 -19.98
C GLU A 392 -19.83 29.85 -20.12
N LYS A 393 -20.01 31.00 -20.70
CA LYS A 393 -21.31 31.69 -20.78
C LYS A 393 -22.39 30.90 -21.53
N GLU A 394 -22.03 30.39 -22.71
CA GLU A 394 -22.98 29.72 -23.61
C GLU A 394 -23.58 28.45 -22.97
N GLU A 395 -22.73 27.58 -22.41
CA GLU A 395 -23.18 26.35 -21.74
C GLU A 395 -23.98 26.66 -20.48
N THR A 396 -23.57 27.67 -19.71
CA THR A 396 -24.27 28.11 -18.50
C THR A 396 -25.72 28.54 -18.83
N LEU A 397 -25.89 29.38 -19.86
CA LEU A 397 -27.22 29.86 -20.29
C LEU A 397 -28.07 28.71 -20.86
N THR A 398 -27.46 27.81 -21.63
CA THR A 398 -28.11 26.62 -22.16
C THR A 398 -28.72 25.75 -21.05
N ARG A 399 -27.96 25.51 -19.96
CA ARG A 399 -28.45 24.71 -18.83
C ARG A 399 -29.58 25.40 -18.07
N LEU A 400 -29.52 26.73 -17.91
CA LEU A 400 -30.58 27.49 -17.30
C LEU A 400 -31.89 27.41 -18.13
N HIS A 401 -31.82 27.58 -19.45
CA HIS A 401 -32.99 27.39 -20.32
C HIS A 401 -33.54 25.97 -20.25
N ARG A 402 -32.67 24.96 -20.19
CA ARG A 402 -33.08 23.57 -20.10
C ARG A 402 -33.90 23.27 -18.84
N ILE A 403 -33.41 23.70 -17.66
CA ILE A 403 -34.17 23.42 -16.41
C ILE A 403 -35.51 24.10 -16.40
N ILE A 404 -35.62 25.39 -16.88
CA ILE A 404 -36.88 26.13 -16.98
C ILE A 404 -37.86 25.38 -17.87
N SER A 405 -37.42 24.81 -18.98
CA SER A 405 -38.28 24.05 -19.88
C SER A 405 -38.69 22.67 -19.32
N THR A 406 -37.82 22.06 -18.50
CA THR A 406 -38.02 20.69 -17.97
C THR A 406 -38.92 20.69 -16.72
N LEU A 407 -38.73 21.65 -15.83
CA LEU A 407 -39.47 21.76 -14.55
C LEU A 407 -40.53 22.84 -14.63
N LYS A 408 -41.52 22.62 -15.49
CA LYS A 408 -42.70 23.51 -15.62
C LYS A 408 -43.70 23.31 -14.49
#